data_541c223663e62faf7f371e2d7e94dce0
#
_entry.id   541c223663e62faf7f371e2d7e94dce0
#
_cell.length_a   1.000
_cell.length_b   1.000
_cell.length_c   1.000
_cell.angle_alpha   90.00
_cell.angle_beta   90.00
_cell.angle_gamma   90.00
#
_symmetry.space_group_name_H-M   'P 1'
#
loop_
_entity.id
_entity.type
_entity.pdbx_description
1 polymer ?
#
loop_
_entity_poly.entity_id
_entity_poly.type
_entity_poly.pdbx_seq_one_letter_code
_entity_poly.pdbx_strand_id
1 'polypeptide(L)'
;MDLKEIYKKTVGEALKKDMRAIDCLLHPEKHPPVWKFETCAEPCGACEDACEFDALERDEKGDVRIRVDSCAGCGTCIDVCASKKLMESKELFAVLSEIAAGKNVYALVAPAFFAQGKASVGQMRTCFKKMGFAGMLEIALFADILTLKESMDFLEIPKDDFMLASCCCPIWIAMIRKTFQGFVSHIPPSVSPMVAGGRTLKKLYENCTTVFVSPCLAKKSEAREPDVAGAIDYVLTFDEIEYVL
;
A
#
# COMPACT_ATOMS: atom_id res chain seq x y z
N MET A 1 5.07 -10.91 13.14
CA MET A 1 4.39 -10.50 14.39
C MET A 1 2.91 -10.70 14.16
N ASP A 2 2.24 -11.49 15.00
CA ASP A 2 0.83 -11.85 14.87
C ASP A 2 -0.06 -10.58 15.02
N LEU A 3 -1.16 -10.50 14.27
CA LEU A 3 -2.14 -9.41 14.37
C LEU A 3 -2.66 -9.28 15.82
N LYS A 4 -2.80 -10.40 16.50
CA LYS A 4 -3.15 -10.47 17.91
C LYS A 4 -2.10 -9.80 18.81
N GLU A 5 -0.82 -9.94 18.49
CA GLU A 5 0.27 -9.29 19.20
C GLU A 5 0.33 -7.80 18.86
N ILE A 6 0.14 -7.45 17.58
CA ILE A 6 0.03 -6.06 17.13
C ILE A 6 -1.15 -5.38 17.82
N TYR A 7 -2.32 -6.00 17.80
CA TYR A 7 -3.52 -5.48 18.47
C TYR A 7 -3.28 -5.31 19.98
N LYS A 8 -2.73 -6.33 20.65
CA LYS A 8 -2.40 -6.24 22.08
C LYS A 8 -1.37 -5.16 22.37
N LYS A 9 -0.34 -5.03 21.52
CA LYS A 9 0.68 -3.98 21.67
C LYS A 9 0.06 -2.61 21.46
N THR A 10 -0.72 -2.43 20.39
CA THR A 10 -1.35 -1.14 20.06
C THR A 10 -2.42 -0.75 21.06
N VAL A 11 -3.26 -1.69 21.51
CA VAL A 11 -4.20 -1.44 22.62
C VAL A 11 -3.46 -1.17 23.92
N GLY A 12 -2.35 -1.90 24.17
CA GLY A 12 -1.49 -1.65 25.33
C GLY A 12 -0.86 -0.25 25.30
N GLU A 13 -0.40 0.22 24.17
CA GLU A 13 0.13 1.58 23.97
C GLU A 13 -1.00 2.63 24.09
N ALA A 14 -2.16 2.39 23.51
CA ALA A 14 -3.34 3.24 23.63
C ALA A 14 -3.79 3.36 25.10
N LEU A 15 -3.79 2.27 25.84
CA LEU A 15 -4.08 2.25 27.28
C LEU A 15 -3.04 3.01 28.11
N LYS A 16 -1.80 3.14 27.63
CA LYS A 16 -0.78 4.03 28.19
C LYS A 16 -0.95 5.50 27.79
N LYS A 17 -2.04 5.84 27.10
CA LYS A 17 -2.33 7.18 26.57
C LYS A 17 -1.40 7.60 25.42
N ASP A 18 -0.86 6.66 24.68
CA ASP A 18 -0.15 6.97 23.42
C ASP A 18 -1.16 7.30 22.32
N MET A 19 -1.51 8.57 22.24
CA MET A 19 -2.45 9.07 21.23
C MET A 19 -1.96 8.87 19.80
N ARG A 20 -0.63 8.74 19.59
CA ARG A 20 -0.06 8.50 18.26
C ARG A 20 -0.42 7.10 17.74
N ALA A 21 -0.37 6.08 18.59
CA ALA A 21 -0.74 4.72 18.20
C ALA A 21 -2.23 4.65 17.82
N ILE A 22 -3.10 5.37 18.52
CA ILE A 22 -4.52 5.47 18.20
C ILE A 22 -4.69 6.19 16.86
N ASP A 23 -4.02 7.32 16.66
CA ASP A 23 -4.12 8.10 15.42
C ASP A 23 -3.65 7.30 14.21
N CYS A 24 -2.55 6.53 14.32
CA CYS A 24 -2.08 5.62 13.27
C CYS A 24 -3.13 4.56 12.86
N LEU A 25 -3.94 4.06 13.81
CA LEU A 25 -4.98 3.07 13.51
C LEU A 25 -6.23 3.68 12.91
N LEU A 26 -6.62 4.86 13.37
CA LEU A 26 -7.84 5.53 12.92
C LEU A 26 -7.64 6.29 11.61
N HIS A 27 -6.44 6.82 11.40
CA HIS A 27 -6.07 7.66 10.28
C HIS A 27 -4.78 7.19 9.60
N PRO A 28 -4.72 5.91 9.17
CA PRO A 28 -3.49 5.37 8.57
C PRO A 28 -3.03 6.15 7.34
N GLU A 29 -3.94 6.81 6.64
CA GLU A 29 -3.65 7.63 5.46
C GLU A 29 -2.77 8.86 5.76
N LYS A 30 -2.73 9.31 7.02
CA LYS A 30 -1.90 10.45 7.47
C LYS A 30 -0.47 10.05 7.85
N HIS A 31 -0.19 8.76 7.92
CA HIS A 31 1.07 8.22 8.38
C HIS A 31 1.81 7.48 7.27
N PRO A 32 3.15 7.37 7.32
CA PRO A 32 3.90 6.62 6.33
C PRO A 32 3.51 5.13 6.35
N PRO A 33 3.74 4.38 5.25
CA PRO A 33 3.43 2.94 5.19
C PRO A 33 4.28 2.09 6.14
N VAL A 34 5.33 2.67 6.73
CA VAL A 34 6.14 2.05 7.79
C VAL A 34 5.93 2.83 9.09
N TRP A 35 5.63 2.13 10.16
CA TRP A 35 5.43 2.71 11.48
C TRP A 35 6.58 2.40 12.42
N LYS A 36 6.85 3.36 13.33
CA LYS A 36 7.80 3.24 14.42
C LYS A 36 7.13 3.66 15.72
N PHE A 37 7.00 2.73 16.65
CA PHE A 37 6.33 2.96 17.93
C PHE A 37 7.28 3.16 19.10
N GLU A 38 8.48 2.59 19.03
CA GLU A 38 9.44 2.64 20.13
C GLU A 38 10.72 3.37 19.70
N THR A 39 11.29 4.14 20.61
CA THR A 39 12.60 4.77 20.39
C THR A 39 13.71 3.72 20.32
N CYS A 40 14.74 3.98 19.54
CA CYS A 40 15.93 3.14 19.51
C CYS A 40 16.71 3.36 20.81
N ALA A 41 17.06 2.26 21.50
CA ALA A 41 17.85 2.34 22.73
C ALA A 41 19.26 2.86 22.47
N GLU A 42 19.82 2.55 21.29
CA GLU A 42 21.11 3.01 20.81
C GLU A 42 20.99 3.45 19.34
N PRO A 43 21.69 4.50 18.94
CA PRO A 43 21.73 4.91 17.53
C PRO A 43 22.49 3.86 16.71
N CYS A 44 21.80 3.20 15.77
CA CYS A 44 22.46 2.18 14.95
C CYS A 44 22.55 2.53 13.46
N GLY A 45 21.82 3.51 12.94
CA GLY A 45 21.90 3.94 11.54
C GLY A 45 21.41 2.94 10.48
N ALA A 46 21.28 1.65 10.77
CA ALA A 46 21.04 0.61 9.78
C ALA A 46 19.84 0.85 8.87
N CYS A 47 18.74 1.39 9.39
CA CYS A 47 17.56 1.68 8.59
C CYS A 47 17.75 2.92 7.70
N GLU A 48 18.55 3.89 8.15
CA GLU A 48 18.89 5.10 7.38
C GLU A 48 19.82 4.73 6.22
N ASP A 49 20.89 3.96 6.51
CA ASP A 49 21.85 3.51 5.50
C ASP A 49 21.21 2.61 4.43
N ALA A 50 20.14 1.89 4.77
CA ALA A 50 19.42 1.01 3.84
C ALA A 50 18.31 1.72 3.04
N CYS A 51 18.08 3.01 3.28
CA CYS A 51 16.98 3.73 2.65
C CYS A 51 17.39 4.40 1.33
N GLU A 52 17.14 3.74 0.21
CA GLU A 52 17.40 4.28 -1.15
C GLU A 52 16.55 5.51 -1.51
N PHE A 53 15.59 5.88 -0.65
CA PHE A 53 14.67 7.00 -0.90
C PHE A 53 14.88 8.19 0.02
N ASP A 54 15.92 8.19 0.86
CA ASP A 54 16.21 9.23 1.86
C ASP A 54 14.98 9.60 2.70
N ALA A 55 14.14 8.60 2.99
CA ALA A 55 12.88 8.82 3.70
C ALA A 55 13.00 8.77 5.21
N LEU A 56 14.19 8.48 5.76
CA LEU A 56 14.44 8.45 7.19
C LEU A 56 15.31 9.63 7.60
N GLU A 57 14.94 10.27 8.69
CA GLU A 57 15.66 11.40 9.28
C GLU A 57 15.70 11.26 10.80
N ARG A 58 16.67 11.92 11.46
CA ARG A 58 16.72 11.99 12.92
C ARG A 58 16.07 13.26 13.42
N ASP A 59 15.27 13.13 14.45
CA ASP A 59 14.74 14.28 15.17
C ASP A 59 15.79 14.86 16.12
N GLU A 60 15.44 15.97 16.79
CA GLU A 60 16.30 16.67 17.76
C GLU A 60 16.77 15.79 18.92
N LYS A 61 16.09 14.69 19.19
CA LYS A 61 16.44 13.71 20.24
C LYS A 61 17.29 12.55 19.71
N GLY A 62 17.62 12.58 18.40
CA GLY A 62 18.37 11.51 17.73
C GLY A 62 17.52 10.29 17.37
N ASP A 63 16.19 10.36 17.53
CA ASP A 63 15.30 9.26 17.16
C ASP A 63 14.92 9.32 15.69
N VAL A 64 14.77 8.14 15.04
CA VAL A 64 14.47 8.04 13.62
C VAL A 64 13.00 8.35 13.36
N ARG A 65 12.75 9.23 12.40
CA ARG A 65 11.41 9.53 11.83
C ARG A 65 11.35 9.14 10.37
N ILE A 66 10.15 8.80 9.91
CA ILE A 66 9.90 8.42 8.53
C ILE A 66 9.04 9.50 7.89
N ARG A 67 9.54 10.10 6.80
CA ARG A 67 8.82 11.12 6.04
C ARG A 67 7.78 10.48 5.14
N VAL A 68 6.53 10.93 5.25
CA VAL A 68 5.38 10.38 4.50
C VAL A 68 5.55 10.58 3.00
N ASP A 69 5.97 11.76 2.60
CA ASP A 69 6.12 12.21 1.21
C ASP A 69 7.31 11.56 0.48
N SER A 70 8.27 11.04 1.23
CA SER A 70 9.48 10.43 0.68
C SER A 70 9.47 8.91 0.73
N CYS A 71 8.70 8.31 1.63
CA CYS A 71 8.69 6.87 1.84
C CYS A 71 7.96 6.14 0.70
N ALA A 72 8.71 5.36 -0.09
CA ALA A 72 8.15 4.53 -1.15
C ALA A 72 7.46 3.23 -0.64
N GLY A 73 7.55 2.93 0.66
CA GLY A 73 6.95 1.72 1.23
C GLY A 73 7.65 0.42 0.83
N CYS A 74 8.94 0.45 0.50
CA CYS A 74 9.68 -0.74 0.06
C CYS A 74 9.88 -1.80 1.16
N GLY A 75 9.83 -1.41 2.45
CA GLY A 75 9.99 -2.33 3.58
C GLY A 75 11.43 -2.61 4.00
N THR A 76 12.45 -2.22 3.22
CA THR A 76 13.87 -2.53 3.50
C THR A 76 14.29 -2.13 4.92
N CYS A 77 13.84 -0.99 5.40
CA CYS A 77 14.14 -0.52 6.76
C CYS A 77 13.56 -1.44 7.86
N ILE A 78 12.45 -2.14 7.57
CA ILE A 78 11.85 -3.14 8.48
C ILE A 78 12.76 -4.38 8.53
N ASP A 79 13.23 -4.84 7.38
CA ASP A 79 14.04 -6.05 7.25
C ASP A 79 15.40 -5.92 7.94
N VAL A 80 16.04 -4.75 7.81
CA VAL A 80 17.36 -4.50 8.43
C VAL A 80 17.28 -4.13 9.91
N CYS A 81 16.08 -3.89 10.45
CA CYS A 81 15.91 -3.48 11.85
C CYS A 81 16.08 -4.65 12.83
N ALA A 82 17.29 -4.87 13.31
CA ALA A 82 17.59 -5.94 14.25
C ALA A 82 16.75 -5.86 15.55
N SER A 83 16.43 -4.65 16.02
CA SER A 83 15.61 -4.42 17.22
C SER A 83 14.10 -4.54 16.96
N LYS A 84 13.66 -4.75 15.71
CA LYS A 84 12.25 -4.88 15.28
C LYS A 84 11.35 -3.74 15.77
N LYS A 85 11.87 -2.52 15.77
CA LYS A 85 11.14 -1.31 16.17
C LYS A 85 10.30 -0.72 15.03
N LEU A 86 10.56 -1.15 13.80
CA LEU A 86 9.83 -0.76 12.60
C LEU A 86 8.88 -1.88 12.20
N MET A 87 7.70 -1.49 11.70
CA MET A 87 6.69 -2.42 11.21
C MET A 87 5.89 -1.78 10.08
N GLU A 88 5.24 -2.61 9.25
CA GLU A 88 4.31 -2.11 8.25
C GLU A 88 3.08 -1.45 8.89
N SER A 89 2.56 -0.41 8.27
CA SER A 89 1.30 0.21 8.68
C SER A 89 0.13 -0.78 8.54
N LYS A 90 -0.86 -0.67 9.43
CA LYS A 90 -2.04 -1.54 9.42
C LYS A 90 -3.30 -0.71 9.17
N GLU A 91 -4.03 -1.05 8.11
CA GLU A 91 -5.23 -0.34 7.67
C GLU A 91 -6.52 -1.14 7.90
N LEU A 92 -6.41 -2.41 8.31
CA LEU A 92 -7.56 -3.29 8.52
C LEU A 92 -8.59 -2.71 9.50
N PHE A 93 -8.13 -2.07 10.58
CA PHE A 93 -9.04 -1.49 11.56
C PHE A 93 -9.89 -0.37 10.96
N ALA A 94 -9.29 0.52 10.16
CA ALA A 94 -10.00 1.59 9.46
C ALA A 94 -11.03 0.99 8.47
N VAL A 95 -10.65 -0.04 7.70
CA VAL A 95 -11.57 -0.73 6.78
C VAL A 95 -12.75 -1.35 7.52
N LEU A 96 -12.52 -2.05 8.63
CA LEU A 96 -13.60 -2.63 9.43
C LEU A 96 -14.51 -1.55 10.04
N SER A 97 -13.97 -0.39 10.40
CA SER A 97 -14.75 0.75 10.87
C SER A 97 -15.66 1.32 9.77
N GLU A 98 -15.16 1.40 8.53
CA GLU A 98 -15.98 1.81 7.37
C GLU A 98 -17.15 0.83 7.12
N ILE A 99 -16.87 -0.48 7.20
CA ILE A 99 -17.91 -1.51 7.07
C ILE A 99 -18.94 -1.39 8.21
N ALA A 100 -18.48 -1.24 9.44
CA ALA A 100 -19.36 -1.09 10.61
C ALA A 100 -20.22 0.18 10.55
N ALA A 101 -19.71 1.25 9.91
CA ALA A 101 -20.46 2.47 9.63
C ALA A 101 -21.50 2.31 8.49
N GLY A 102 -21.62 1.12 7.89
CA GLY A 102 -22.60 0.83 6.83
C GLY A 102 -22.20 1.38 5.45
N LYS A 103 -20.93 1.72 5.23
CA LYS A 103 -20.47 2.17 3.93
C LYS A 103 -20.35 1.01 2.94
N ASN A 104 -20.52 1.31 1.65
CA ASN A 104 -20.32 0.35 0.57
C ASN A 104 -18.82 0.16 0.31
N VAL A 105 -18.21 -0.84 0.94
CA VAL A 105 -16.78 -1.14 0.83
C VAL A 105 -16.55 -2.23 -0.22
N TYR A 106 -15.72 -1.94 -1.22
CA TYR A 106 -15.37 -2.90 -2.29
C TYR A 106 -13.91 -3.33 -2.17
N ALA A 107 -13.68 -4.64 -2.25
CA ALA A 107 -12.34 -5.20 -2.30
C ALA A 107 -11.86 -5.33 -3.76
N LEU A 108 -10.67 -4.81 -4.04
CA LEU A 108 -9.93 -5.02 -5.29
C LEU A 108 -8.76 -5.96 -4.98
N VAL A 109 -8.76 -7.17 -5.53
CA VAL A 109 -7.83 -8.22 -5.11
C VAL A 109 -6.75 -8.45 -6.15
N ALA A 110 -5.49 -8.39 -5.73
CA ALA A 110 -4.34 -8.67 -6.58
C ALA A 110 -4.30 -10.16 -7.01
N PRO A 111 -3.92 -10.47 -8.26
CA PRO A 111 -3.88 -11.84 -8.77
C PRO A 111 -3.02 -12.79 -7.93
N ALA A 112 -1.94 -12.29 -7.32
CA ALA A 112 -1.05 -13.06 -6.45
C ALA A 112 -1.77 -13.75 -5.27
N PHE A 113 -2.93 -13.24 -4.85
CA PHE A 113 -3.73 -13.86 -3.80
C PHE A 113 -4.21 -15.27 -4.20
N PHE A 114 -4.63 -15.42 -5.43
CA PHE A 114 -5.12 -16.70 -5.95
C PHE A 114 -4.00 -17.73 -6.18
N ALA A 115 -2.77 -17.25 -6.42
CA ALA A 115 -1.59 -18.10 -6.58
C ALA A 115 -1.19 -18.83 -5.29
N GLN A 116 -1.67 -18.40 -4.13
CA GLN A 116 -1.46 -19.09 -2.85
C GLN A 116 -2.28 -20.40 -2.73
N GLY A 117 -3.21 -20.65 -3.65
CA GLY A 117 -3.92 -21.93 -3.77
C GLY A 117 -4.88 -22.28 -2.62
N LYS A 118 -5.10 -21.35 -1.68
CA LYS A 118 -5.92 -21.62 -0.48
C LYS A 118 -7.43 -21.56 -0.75
N ALA A 119 -7.87 -20.84 -1.78
CA ALA A 119 -9.29 -20.66 -2.09
C ALA A 119 -9.54 -20.33 -3.56
N SER A 120 -10.67 -20.76 -4.11
CA SER A 120 -11.13 -20.31 -5.43
C SER A 120 -11.66 -18.86 -5.38
N VAL A 121 -11.74 -18.21 -6.55
CA VAL A 121 -12.33 -16.87 -6.68
C VAL A 121 -13.74 -16.80 -6.09
N GLY A 122 -14.57 -17.81 -6.32
CA GLY A 122 -15.94 -17.87 -5.78
C GLY A 122 -15.99 -17.94 -4.26
N GLN A 123 -15.09 -18.72 -3.65
CA GLN A 123 -14.95 -18.79 -2.20
C GLN A 123 -14.50 -17.45 -1.62
N MET A 124 -13.55 -16.78 -2.28
CA MET A 124 -13.06 -15.46 -1.87
C MET A 124 -14.16 -14.41 -1.92
N ARG A 125 -14.94 -14.35 -3.02
CA ARG A 125 -16.10 -13.46 -3.12
C ARG A 125 -17.09 -13.68 -1.99
N THR A 126 -17.36 -14.94 -1.65
CA THR A 126 -18.25 -15.31 -0.53
C THR A 126 -17.67 -14.85 0.81
N CYS A 127 -16.35 -15.00 1.00
CA CYS A 127 -15.67 -14.60 2.21
C CYS A 127 -15.74 -13.09 2.41
N PHE A 128 -15.33 -12.28 1.42
CA PHE A 128 -15.44 -10.83 1.47
C PHE A 128 -16.88 -10.36 1.74
N LYS A 129 -17.86 -11.00 1.11
CA LYS A 129 -19.28 -10.71 1.37
C LYS A 129 -19.67 -10.98 2.82
N LYS A 130 -19.21 -12.10 3.41
CA LYS A 130 -19.45 -12.45 4.82
C LYS A 130 -18.77 -11.47 5.78
N MET A 131 -17.63 -10.89 5.39
CA MET A 131 -16.94 -9.85 6.15
C MET A 131 -17.64 -8.49 6.08
N GLY A 132 -18.67 -8.34 5.24
CA GLY A 132 -19.43 -7.11 5.08
C GLY A 132 -19.01 -6.23 3.91
N PHE A 133 -18.10 -6.71 3.05
CA PHE A 133 -17.81 -6.00 1.80
C PHE A 133 -19.01 -6.06 0.85
N ALA A 134 -19.29 -4.95 0.16
CA ALA A 134 -20.33 -4.88 -0.86
C ALA A 134 -20.01 -5.72 -2.10
N GLY A 135 -18.73 -5.90 -2.41
CA GLY A 135 -18.30 -6.71 -3.54
C GLY A 135 -16.78 -6.90 -3.60
N MET A 136 -16.36 -7.78 -4.53
CA MET A 136 -14.96 -8.07 -4.81
C MET A 136 -14.69 -8.01 -6.32
N LEU A 137 -13.62 -7.33 -6.71
CA LEU A 137 -13.14 -7.19 -8.08
C LEU A 137 -11.73 -7.77 -8.20
N GLU A 138 -11.52 -8.55 -9.25
CA GLU A 138 -10.20 -9.09 -9.59
C GLU A 138 -9.42 -8.07 -10.41
N ILE A 139 -8.27 -7.66 -9.93
CA ILE A 139 -7.43 -6.65 -10.62
C ILE A 139 -6.74 -7.20 -11.88
N ALA A 140 -6.70 -8.50 -12.06
CA ALA A 140 -6.21 -9.13 -13.28
C ALA A 140 -6.84 -8.54 -14.55
N LEU A 141 -8.15 -8.26 -14.53
CA LEU A 141 -8.84 -7.61 -15.65
C LEU A 141 -8.20 -6.27 -16.06
N PHE A 142 -7.82 -5.45 -15.09
CA PHE A 142 -7.17 -4.16 -15.35
C PHE A 142 -5.71 -4.30 -15.76
N ALA A 143 -5.04 -5.38 -15.36
CA ALA A 143 -3.71 -5.71 -15.84
C ALA A 143 -3.76 -6.07 -17.35
N ASP A 144 -4.76 -6.83 -17.80
CA ASP A 144 -4.96 -7.16 -19.21
C ASP A 144 -5.23 -5.90 -20.03
N ILE A 145 -6.12 -5.02 -19.56
CA ILE A 145 -6.42 -3.73 -20.20
C ILE A 145 -5.17 -2.85 -20.30
N LEU A 146 -4.38 -2.79 -19.23
CA LEU A 146 -3.13 -2.03 -19.21
C LEU A 146 -2.12 -2.58 -20.22
N THR A 147 -1.96 -3.91 -20.26
CA THR A 147 -1.05 -4.57 -21.21
C THR A 147 -1.42 -4.24 -22.65
N LEU A 148 -2.73 -4.26 -22.97
CA LEU A 148 -3.20 -3.87 -24.29
C LEU A 148 -2.86 -2.41 -24.59
N LYS A 149 -3.14 -1.50 -23.66
CA LYS A 149 -2.84 -0.08 -23.82
C LYS A 149 -1.35 0.18 -24.02
N GLU A 150 -0.50 -0.36 -23.15
CA GLU A 150 0.96 -0.19 -23.25
C GLU A 150 1.52 -0.80 -24.54
N SER A 151 0.91 -1.89 -25.04
CA SER A 151 1.28 -2.47 -26.34
C SER A 151 0.94 -1.52 -27.49
N MET A 152 -0.19 -0.83 -27.43
CA MET A 152 -0.56 0.18 -28.42
C MET A 152 0.37 1.40 -28.36
N ASP A 153 0.65 1.91 -27.16
CA ASP A 153 1.58 3.02 -26.94
C ASP A 153 2.98 2.67 -27.49
N PHE A 154 3.44 1.42 -27.26
CA PHE A 154 4.72 0.95 -27.77
C PHE A 154 4.82 0.97 -29.31
N LEU A 155 3.75 0.68 -30.01
CA LEU A 155 3.71 0.72 -31.49
C LEU A 155 3.83 2.16 -32.05
N GLU A 156 3.53 3.16 -31.22
CA GLU A 156 3.60 4.58 -31.61
C GLU A 156 4.96 5.23 -31.32
N ILE A 157 5.84 4.53 -30.61
CA ILE A 157 7.18 5.03 -30.27
C ILE A 157 8.07 5.12 -31.50
N PRO A 158 8.81 6.23 -31.71
CA PRO A 158 9.81 6.33 -32.77
C PRO A 158 10.86 5.21 -32.70
N LYS A 159 11.37 4.76 -33.86
CA LYS A 159 12.33 3.64 -33.92
C LYS A 159 13.63 3.86 -33.14
N ASP A 160 14.01 5.11 -32.92
CA ASP A 160 15.23 5.51 -32.22
C ASP A 160 14.96 5.87 -30.75
N ASP A 161 13.74 5.60 -30.24
CA ASP A 161 13.33 5.86 -28.87
C ASP A 161 12.91 4.55 -28.18
N PHE A 162 12.64 4.61 -26.86
CA PHE A 162 12.24 3.45 -26.07
C PHE A 162 11.19 3.82 -25.01
N MET A 163 10.49 2.82 -24.51
CA MET A 163 9.56 2.93 -23.42
C MET A 163 9.99 2.03 -22.27
N LEU A 164 9.97 2.56 -21.05
CA LEU A 164 10.16 1.76 -19.84
C LEU A 164 8.84 1.02 -19.55
N ALA A 165 8.87 -0.30 -19.59
CA ALA A 165 7.71 -1.12 -19.26
C ALA A 165 7.38 -1.06 -17.76
N SER A 166 6.10 -1.38 -17.46
CA SER A 166 5.62 -1.65 -16.10
C SER A 166 5.42 -0.42 -15.20
N CYS A 167 4.35 0.32 -15.46
CA CYS A 167 3.86 1.34 -14.49
C CYS A 167 3.21 0.73 -13.23
N CYS A 168 3.08 -0.60 -13.13
CA CYS A 168 2.37 -1.26 -12.04
C CYS A 168 3.18 -1.42 -10.75
N CYS A 169 4.52 -1.27 -10.79
CA CYS A 169 5.39 -1.37 -9.62
C CYS A 169 5.69 0.01 -9.01
N PRO A 170 5.13 0.35 -7.84
CA PRO A 170 5.33 1.68 -7.24
C PRO A 170 6.77 1.95 -6.84
N ILE A 171 7.52 0.93 -6.41
CA ILE A 171 8.95 1.09 -6.06
C ILE A 171 9.76 1.45 -7.30
N TRP A 172 9.48 0.77 -8.42
CA TRP A 172 10.12 1.06 -9.70
C TRP A 172 9.85 2.50 -10.15
N ILE A 173 8.59 2.92 -10.12
CA ILE A 173 8.21 4.29 -10.47
C ILE A 173 8.85 5.32 -9.54
N ALA A 174 8.84 5.07 -8.22
CA ALA A 174 9.50 5.94 -7.26
C ALA A 174 11.01 6.05 -7.52
N MET A 175 11.67 4.96 -7.87
CA MET A 175 13.09 4.95 -8.20
C MET A 175 13.38 5.78 -9.47
N ILE A 176 12.60 5.62 -10.53
CA ILE A 176 12.75 6.42 -11.75
C ILE A 176 12.52 7.91 -11.44
N ARG A 177 11.45 8.26 -10.74
CA ARG A 177 11.11 9.65 -10.42
C ARG A 177 12.14 10.33 -9.51
N LYS A 178 12.77 9.60 -8.59
CA LYS A 178 13.70 10.17 -7.60
C LYS A 178 15.16 10.06 -8.02
N THR A 179 15.57 8.91 -8.51
CA THR A 179 16.99 8.63 -8.77
C THR A 179 17.36 8.75 -10.26
N PHE A 180 16.45 8.38 -11.16
CA PHE A 180 16.70 8.32 -12.59
C PHE A 180 15.80 9.28 -13.37
N GLN A 181 15.73 10.54 -12.95
CA GLN A 181 14.80 11.55 -13.49
C GLN A 181 14.87 11.73 -15.01
N GLY A 182 16.05 11.50 -15.63
CA GLY A 182 16.20 11.54 -17.10
C GLY A 182 15.34 10.53 -17.87
N PHE A 183 14.83 9.49 -17.19
CA PHE A 183 13.98 8.46 -17.81
C PHE A 183 12.48 8.66 -17.57
N VAL A 184 12.08 9.70 -16.87
CA VAL A 184 10.65 9.95 -16.53
C VAL A 184 9.79 10.09 -17.79
N SER A 185 10.32 10.72 -18.85
CA SER A 185 9.63 10.87 -20.14
C SER A 185 9.38 9.54 -20.88
N HIS A 186 10.08 8.49 -20.52
CA HIS A 186 9.97 7.16 -21.13
C HIS A 186 9.02 6.23 -20.36
N ILE A 187 8.43 6.70 -19.24
CA ILE A 187 7.39 5.95 -18.52
C ILE A 187 6.07 6.09 -19.31
N PRO A 188 5.34 4.98 -19.55
CA PRO A 188 4.03 5.06 -20.20
C PRO A 188 3.10 6.01 -19.45
N PRO A 189 2.29 6.82 -20.16
CA PRO A 189 1.31 7.71 -19.53
C PRO A 189 0.08 6.92 -19.04
N SER A 190 0.34 5.86 -18.30
CA SER A 190 -0.67 4.92 -17.79
C SER A 190 -0.64 4.91 -16.27
N VAL A 191 -1.77 4.54 -15.67
CA VAL A 191 -1.85 4.29 -14.21
C VAL A 191 -1.81 2.79 -13.94
N SER A 192 -1.40 2.41 -12.74
CA SER A 192 -1.39 0.99 -12.37
C SER A 192 -2.78 0.35 -12.44
N PRO A 193 -2.88 -0.99 -12.59
CA PRO A 193 -4.15 -1.71 -12.53
C PRO A 193 -4.94 -1.42 -11.25
N MET A 194 -4.28 -1.25 -10.12
CA MET A 194 -4.90 -0.86 -8.85
C MET A 194 -5.65 0.47 -8.98
N VAL A 195 -4.99 1.49 -9.48
CA VAL A 195 -5.56 2.84 -9.66
C VAL A 195 -6.68 2.83 -10.69
N ALA A 196 -6.50 2.13 -11.82
CA ALA A 196 -7.53 2.00 -12.87
C ALA A 196 -8.79 1.32 -12.33
N GLY A 197 -8.63 0.22 -11.58
CA GLY A 197 -9.74 -0.49 -10.93
C GLY A 197 -10.47 0.38 -9.91
N GLY A 198 -9.72 1.10 -9.07
CA GLY A 198 -10.29 2.00 -8.07
C GLY A 198 -11.08 3.15 -8.70
N ARG A 199 -10.53 3.84 -9.69
CA ARG A 199 -11.23 4.90 -10.45
C ARG A 199 -12.49 4.38 -11.11
N THR A 200 -12.46 3.15 -11.64
CA THR A 200 -13.63 2.52 -12.26
C THR A 200 -14.73 2.28 -11.23
N LEU A 201 -14.40 1.71 -10.06
CA LEU A 201 -15.38 1.51 -8.98
C LEU A 201 -15.97 2.83 -8.48
N LYS A 202 -15.14 3.85 -8.26
CA LYS A 202 -15.60 5.18 -7.83
C LYS A 202 -16.54 5.83 -8.85
N LYS A 203 -16.35 5.53 -10.15
CA LYS A 203 -17.23 6.02 -11.22
C LYS A 203 -18.54 5.23 -11.30
N LEU A 204 -18.51 3.93 -11.04
CA LEU A 204 -19.69 3.05 -11.11
C LEU A 204 -20.58 3.14 -9.87
N TYR A 205 -19.98 3.35 -8.71
CA TYR A 205 -20.66 3.34 -7.43
C TYR A 205 -20.32 4.64 -6.65
N GLU A 206 -21.27 5.55 -6.64
CA GLU A 206 -21.10 6.81 -5.89
C GLU A 206 -20.87 6.53 -4.40
N ASN A 207 -19.95 7.28 -3.79
CA ASN A 207 -19.62 7.20 -2.36
C ASN A 207 -19.17 5.81 -1.87
N CYS A 208 -18.62 4.97 -2.74
CA CYS A 208 -18.02 3.71 -2.31
C CYS A 208 -16.64 3.90 -1.69
N THR A 209 -16.29 3.03 -0.75
CA THR A 209 -14.93 2.89 -0.23
C THR A 209 -14.22 1.77 -1.01
N THR A 210 -13.02 2.04 -1.50
CA THR A 210 -12.21 1.10 -2.28
C THR A 210 -11.03 0.61 -1.46
N VAL A 211 -10.89 -0.71 -1.36
CA VAL A 211 -9.84 -1.38 -0.58
C VAL A 211 -9.04 -2.30 -1.49
N PHE A 212 -7.76 -2.02 -1.67
CA PHE A 212 -6.89 -2.90 -2.45
C PHE A 212 -6.23 -3.94 -1.56
N VAL A 213 -6.31 -5.21 -1.94
CA VAL A 213 -5.72 -6.35 -1.21
C VAL A 213 -4.53 -6.88 -1.99
N SER A 214 -3.32 -6.77 -1.43
CA SER A 214 -2.06 -6.95 -2.16
C SER A 214 -0.95 -7.50 -1.24
N PRO A 215 0.05 -8.23 -1.77
CA PRO A 215 1.23 -8.60 -0.99
C PRO A 215 2.25 -7.46 -0.84
N CYS A 216 1.98 -6.27 -1.40
CA CYS A 216 2.97 -5.21 -1.57
C CYS A 216 2.66 -4.00 -0.68
N LEU A 217 3.54 -3.74 0.29
CA LEU A 217 3.45 -2.57 1.19
C LEU A 217 3.53 -1.24 0.43
N ALA A 218 4.32 -1.17 -0.64
CA ALA A 218 4.48 0.05 -1.45
C ALA A 218 3.19 0.52 -2.14
N LYS A 219 2.18 -0.34 -2.25
CA LYS A 219 0.86 0.06 -2.74
C LYS A 219 0.15 1.04 -1.80
N LYS A 220 0.51 1.05 -0.51
CA LYS A 220 0.03 2.07 0.45
C LYS A 220 0.61 3.46 0.12
N SER A 221 1.88 3.53 -0.32
CA SER A 221 2.47 4.79 -0.80
C SER A 221 1.81 5.23 -2.12
N GLU A 222 1.69 4.33 -3.09
CA GLU A 222 1.08 4.65 -4.38
C GLU A 222 -0.34 5.21 -4.24
N ALA A 223 -1.17 4.61 -3.37
CA ALA A 223 -2.53 5.08 -3.15
C ALA A 223 -2.62 6.53 -2.63
N ARG A 224 -1.52 7.03 -2.06
CA ARG A 224 -1.41 8.38 -1.48
C ARG A 224 -0.70 9.38 -2.39
N GLU A 225 -0.12 8.94 -3.51
CA GLU A 225 0.52 9.84 -4.47
C GLU A 225 -0.50 10.85 -5.00
N PRO A 226 -0.15 12.16 -5.08
CA PRO A 226 -1.10 13.22 -5.40
C PRO A 226 -1.82 13.05 -6.74
N ASP A 227 -1.16 12.46 -7.74
CA ASP A 227 -1.69 12.25 -9.10
C ASP A 227 -2.71 11.10 -9.18
N VAL A 228 -2.78 10.24 -8.18
CA VAL A 228 -3.69 9.09 -8.12
C VAL A 228 -4.54 9.04 -6.86
N ALA A 229 -4.36 9.98 -5.94
CA ALA A 229 -5.12 10.06 -4.70
C ALA A 229 -6.64 10.02 -4.93
N GLY A 230 -7.35 9.34 -4.03
CA GLY A 230 -8.81 9.16 -4.11
C GLY A 230 -9.27 8.01 -5.02
N ALA A 231 -8.35 7.34 -5.74
CA ALA A 231 -8.70 6.12 -6.47
C ALA A 231 -8.86 4.92 -5.53
N ILE A 232 -8.00 4.82 -4.52
CA ILE A 232 -8.00 3.77 -3.51
C ILE A 232 -7.97 4.44 -2.13
N ASP A 233 -8.90 4.06 -1.27
CA ASP A 233 -9.01 4.62 0.08
C ASP A 233 -8.09 3.89 1.07
N TYR A 234 -7.99 2.55 0.95
CA TYR A 234 -7.18 1.72 1.84
C TYR A 234 -6.46 0.62 1.07
N VAL A 235 -5.30 0.20 1.58
CA VAL A 235 -4.55 -0.95 1.06
C VAL A 235 -4.28 -1.93 2.20
N LEU A 236 -4.79 -3.15 2.07
CA LEU A 236 -4.52 -4.24 3.00
C LEU A 236 -3.44 -5.15 2.45
N THR A 237 -2.46 -5.49 3.27
CA THR A 237 -1.51 -6.56 2.92
C THR A 237 -2.19 -7.93 3.08
N PHE A 238 -1.64 -8.96 2.43
CA PHE A 238 -2.15 -10.32 2.61
C PHE A 238 -2.10 -10.77 4.08
N ASP A 239 -1.07 -10.34 4.80
CA ASP A 239 -0.95 -10.62 6.23
C ASP A 239 -2.07 -9.98 7.04
N GLU A 240 -2.53 -8.77 6.66
CA GLU A 240 -3.66 -8.12 7.33
C GLU A 240 -4.97 -8.88 7.10
N ILE A 241 -5.21 -9.38 5.88
CA ILE A 241 -6.48 -10.01 5.54
C ILE A 241 -6.53 -11.49 5.94
N GLU A 242 -5.39 -12.20 5.98
CA GLU A 242 -5.34 -13.63 6.31
C GLU A 242 -5.87 -13.94 7.72
N TYR A 243 -5.78 -12.99 8.64
CA TYR A 243 -6.26 -13.15 10.02
C TYR A 243 -7.80 -13.09 10.16
N VAL A 244 -8.50 -12.63 9.14
CA VAL A 244 -9.96 -12.46 9.15
C VAL A 244 -10.67 -13.32 8.11
N LEU A 245 -9.91 -14.00 7.25
CA LEU A 245 -10.38 -15.00 6.29
C LEU A 245 -10.39 -16.40 6.92
#